data_ce10c6c19bdef2695200286a2b127a57
#
_entry.id   ce10c6c19bdef2695200286a2b127a57
#
_cell.length_a   1.000
_cell.length_b   1.000
_cell.length_c   1.000
_cell.angle_alpha   90.00
_cell.angle_beta   90.00
_cell.angle_gamma   90.00
#
_symmetry.space_group_name_H-M   'P 1'
#
loop_
_entity.id
_entity.type
_entity.pdbx_description
1 polymer ?
#
loop_
_entity_poly.entity_id
_entity_poly.type
_entity_poly.pdbx_seq_one_letter_code
_entity_poly.pdbx_strand_id
1 'polypeptide(L)'
;MKKLTPFLVWSFWLGTCTLGQAEAFWPEFRGPSGNGIVPEGKAPTRWSETENVTWKTPLPGKGWSSPVVVDGQIWLTTAIEVEANEQEQRELLVASGVEERKFKELQTKKAVTLKALCVDFKTGALLKEIELANIPTPSPIHHFNSYASPTAVIDGGHVICHFGTFGTYCLNRADGALVWQQTIKLEHGVGPGSSPMIHGDRLILICDGTDAQFVTALDKNTGAPLWKTPRPPMDAETGDRMKSYCTPIAITDDRGREQLICMGSQWLVSLAPDTGKELWRVRHGTGFSVVPRPVFGNGIVYVCTGYGKPQLWAVKVDGEGDVTATHVVWTETKRIPAKPSPLLVGSDLFVTDDAGIVSCFDAADGTLRWQERLGGNFTASPILAGGKLYFAGESGKVTLLEPSAAFEIAAENEVDGKLMASPVVVDGILLLRTEEALYRIEQG
;
A
#
# COMPACT_ATOMS: atom_id res chain seq x y z
N MET A 1 14.41 82.28 -12.38
CA MET A 1 13.44 81.28 -12.72
C MET A 1 14.06 79.93 -12.37
N LYS A 2 13.72 79.36 -11.18
CA LYS A 2 14.22 78.06 -10.71
C LYS A 2 13.14 76.98 -11.04
N LYS A 3 13.51 75.93 -11.81
CA LYS A 3 12.66 74.81 -12.10
C LYS A 3 12.65 73.85 -10.96
N LEU A 4 11.48 73.56 -10.38
CA LEU A 4 11.24 72.46 -9.42
C LEU A 4 11.03 71.15 -10.19
N THR A 5 11.79 70.11 -9.81
CA THR A 5 11.61 68.73 -10.29
C THR A 5 10.76 67.96 -9.25
N PRO A 6 9.74 67.18 -9.64
CA PRO A 6 8.94 66.43 -8.71
C PRO A 6 9.64 65.12 -8.35
N PHE A 7 9.76 64.82 -7.04
CA PHE A 7 10.16 63.56 -6.50
C PHE A 7 9.00 62.55 -6.62
N LEU A 8 9.22 61.46 -7.35
CA LEU A 8 8.32 60.29 -7.37
C LEU A 8 8.65 59.44 -6.12
N VAL A 9 7.69 59.30 -5.20
CA VAL A 9 7.73 58.37 -4.09
C VAL A 9 7.25 57.01 -4.61
N TRP A 10 8.16 56.03 -4.67
CA TRP A 10 7.83 54.65 -4.95
C TRP A 10 7.41 53.99 -3.62
N SER A 11 6.12 53.67 -3.49
CA SER A 11 5.60 52.85 -2.41
C SER A 11 5.90 51.38 -2.71
N PHE A 12 6.85 50.79 -1.99
CA PHE A 12 7.05 49.36 -1.99
C PHE A 12 5.90 48.69 -1.21
N TRP A 13 5.02 47.99 -1.91
CA TRP A 13 4.11 47.05 -1.31
C TRP A 13 4.90 45.78 -0.97
N LEU A 14 5.20 45.57 0.31
CA LEU A 14 5.62 44.28 0.84
C LEU A 14 4.41 43.36 0.88
N GLY A 15 4.24 42.60 -0.17
CA GLY A 15 3.33 41.46 -0.17
C GLY A 15 3.86 40.43 0.83
N THR A 16 3.17 40.28 1.97
CA THR A 16 3.36 39.13 2.85
C THR A 16 2.95 37.89 2.10
N CYS A 17 3.95 37.15 1.55
CA CYS A 17 3.72 35.74 1.17
C CYS A 17 3.37 34.99 2.47
N THR A 18 2.10 34.73 2.68
CA THR A 18 1.68 33.68 3.60
C THR A 18 2.22 32.39 3.01
N LEU A 19 3.24 31.81 3.63
CA LEU A 19 3.61 30.42 3.41
C LEU A 19 2.34 29.59 3.71
N GLY A 20 1.62 29.19 2.67
CA GLY A 20 0.54 28.23 2.80
C GLY A 20 1.16 27.01 3.47
N GLN A 21 0.57 26.57 4.59
CA GLN A 21 0.88 25.26 5.15
C GLN A 21 0.70 24.26 3.99
N ALA A 22 1.71 23.43 3.77
CA ALA A 22 1.57 22.34 2.82
C ALA A 22 0.35 21.53 3.27
N GLU A 23 -0.64 21.40 2.37
CA GLU A 23 -1.86 20.66 2.69
C GLU A 23 -1.53 19.20 2.98
N ALA A 24 -2.18 18.64 3.99
CA ALA A 24 -2.07 17.24 4.40
C ALA A 24 -2.22 16.31 3.18
N PHE A 25 -1.14 15.61 2.79
CA PHE A 25 -1.09 14.88 1.52
C PHE A 25 -0.47 13.48 1.66
N TRP A 26 -1.34 12.46 1.62
CA TRP A 26 -0.97 11.03 1.59
C TRP A 26 -1.96 10.29 0.68
N PRO A 27 -1.82 10.41 -0.65
CA PRO A 27 -2.90 10.10 -1.59
C PRO A 27 -3.02 8.62 -1.95
N GLU A 28 -2.04 7.78 -1.64
CA GLU A 28 -2.02 6.36 -2.01
C GLU A 28 -1.33 5.49 -0.96
N PHE A 29 -1.34 4.17 -1.18
CA PHE A 29 -0.63 3.21 -0.32
C PHE A 29 0.86 3.55 -0.23
N ARG A 30 1.37 3.75 1.00
CA ARG A 30 2.74 4.16 1.34
C ARG A 30 3.10 5.59 0.90
N GLY A 31 2.11 6.48 0.74
CA GLY A 31 2.31 7.91 0.55
C GLY A 31 2.65 8.35 -0.86
N PRO A 32 2.95 9.64 -1.05
CA PRO A 32 3.03 10.27 -2.37
C PRO A 32 4.11 9.69 -3.29
N SER A 33 5.15 9.09 -2.73
CA SER A 33 6.21 8.39 -3.49
C SER A 33 6.12 6.88 -3.42
N GLY A 34 5.08 6.34 -2.76
CA GLY A 34 4.84 4.91 -2.63
C GLY A 34 5.90 4.13 -1.84
N ASN A 35 6.84 4.80 -1.21
CA ASN A 35 8.00 4.19 -0.53
C ASN A 35 7.90 4.17 1.00
N GLY A 36 6.86 4.80 1.60
CA GLY A 36 6.68 4.86 3.05
C GLY A 36 7.57 5.88 3.76
N ILE A 37 8.10 6.85 3.05
CA ILE A 37 8.97 7.88 3.61
C ILE A 37 8.23 9.22 3.67
N VAL A 38 8.19 9.81 4.86
CA VAL A 38 7.83 11.21 5.07
C VAL A 38 9.12 12.02 5.02
N PRO A 39 9.27 12.92 4.02
CA PRO A 39 10.58 13.54 3.72
C PRO A 39 11.19 14.29 4.90
N GLU A 40 10.44 15.14 5.57
CA GLU A 40 10.88 15.91 6.73
C GLU A 40 9.68 16.28 7.60
N GLY A 41 9.93 16.58 8.88
CA GLY A 41 8.92 17.03 9.81
C GLY A 41 8.98 16.30 11.14
N LYS A 42 8.06 16.66 12.01
CA LYS A 42 7.86 15.98 13.30
C LYS A 42 6.91 14.79 13.10
N ALA A 43 6.99 13.82 13.98
CA ALA A 43 6.02 12.74 14.09
C ALA A 43 5.94 12.30 15.56
N PRO A 44 4.79 11.81 16.04
CA PRO A 44 4.64 11.39 17.42
C PRO A 44 5.56 10.23 17.77
N THR A 45 6.32 10.36 18.86
CA THR A 45 7.21 9.28 19.34
C THR A 45 6.66 8.60 20.60
N ARG A 46 5.66 9.18 21.26
CA ARG A 46 5.04 8.64 22.48
C ARG A 46 3.53 8.81 22.43
N TRP A 47 2.81 7.72 22.70
CA TRP A 47 1.36 7.69 22.87
C TRP A 47 0.90 6.44 23.62
N SER A 48 -0.32 6.51 24.12
CA SER A 48 -1.10 5.39 24.66
C SER A 48 -2.59 5.67 24.42
N GLU A 49 -3.48 4.80 24.82
CA GLU A 49 -4.95 5.07 24.76
C GLU A 49 -5.37 6.36 25.49
N THR A 50 -4.57 6.85 26.43
CA THR A 50 -4.88 8.04 27.26
C THR A 50 -3.91 9.20 27.07
N GLU A 51 -2.89 9.05 26.23
CA GLU A 51 -1.86 10.07 25.99
C GLU A 51 -1.65 10.31 24.50
N ASN A 52 -1.67 11.55 24.05
CA ASN A 52 -1.41 12.00 22.69
C ASN A 52 -2.40 11.45 21.62
N VAL A 53 -3.47 10.77 22.00
CA VAL A 53 -4.58 10.42 21.11
C VAL A 53 -5.56 11.59 21.08
N THR A 54 -5.57 12.34 19.98
CA THR A 54 -6.47 13.50 19.81
C THR A 54 -7.91 13.04 19.60
N TRP A 55 -8.11 11.99 18.83
CA TRP A 55 -9.39 11.31 18.67
C TRP A 55 -9.23 9.84 18.25
N LYS A 56 -10.24 9.06 18.59
CA LYS A 56 -10.43 7.64 18.21
C LYS A 56 -11.83 7.49 17.64
N THR A 57 -11.93 7.18 16.35
CA THR A 57 -13.22 7.05 15.66
C THR A 57 -13.50 5.58 15.38
N PRO A 58 -14.60 5.00 15.91
CA PRO A 58 -15.04 3.65 15.53
C PRO A 58 -15.34 3.57 14.04
N LEU A 59 -14.87 2.50 13.39
CA LEU A 59 -15.11 2.26 11.98
C LEU A 59 -16.14 1.13 11.79
N PRO A 60 -17.15 1.31 10.92
CA PRO A 60 -18.08 0.24 10.61
C PRO A 60 -17.41 -0.84 9.75
N GLY A 61 -17.74 -2.11 10.01
CA GLY A 61 -17.31 -3.25 9.21
C GLY A 61 -15.83 -3.61 9.37
N LYS A 62 -15.30 -4.35 8.40
CA LYS A 62 -13.94 -4.89 8.40
C LYS A 62 -13.15 -4.45 7.17
N GLY A 63 -11.90 -4.05 7.36
CA GLY A 63 -11.02 -3.67 6.24
C GLY A 63 -9.59 -3.41 6.68
N TRP A 64 -8.63 -3.74 5.80
CA TRP A 64 -7.20 -3.59 6.03
C TRP A 64 -6.56 -2.46 5.23
N SER A 65 -7.36 -1.68 4.48
CA SER A 65 -6.84 -0.53 3.73
C SER A 65 -6.17 0.49 4.65
N SER A 66 -5.01 1.01 4.26
CA SER A 66 -4.40 2.15 4.95
C SER A 66 -5.23 3.41 4.73
N PRO A 67 -5.22 4.38 5.65
CA PRO A 67 -5.80 5.69 5.39
C PRO A 67 -5.12 6.38 4.21
N VAL A 68 -5.89 7.09 3.39
CA VAL A 68 -5.36 8.09 2.44
C VAL A 68 -5.92 9.45 2.80
N VAL A 69 -5.08 10.49 2.70
CA VAL A 69 -5.38 11.83 3.22
C VAL A 69 -5.11 12.88 2.17
N VAL A 70 -6.09 13.70 1.85
CA VAL A 70 -5.96 14.89 0.99
C VAL A 70 -6.95 15.96 1.44
N ASP A 71 -6.49 17.21 1.58
CA ASP A 71 -7.30 18.39 1.89
C ASP A 71 -8.23 18.19 3.10
N GLY A 72 -7.68 17.68 4.20
CA GLY A 72 -8.43 17.49 5.44
C GLY A 72 -9.44 16.34 5.44
N GLN A 73 -9.47 15.50 4.42
CA GLN A 73 -10.30 14.32 4.34
C GLN A 73 -9.46 13.05 4.42
N ILE A 74 -9.89 12.10 5.24
CA ILE A 74 -9.33 10.75 5.33
C ILE A 74 -10.29 9.80 4.64
N TRP A 75 -9.81 9.04 3.66
CA TRP A 75 -10.62 8.05 2.98
C TRP A 75 -10.11 6.63 3.27
N LEU A 76 -11.06 5.70 3.43
CA LEU A 76 -10.86 4.30 3.77
C LEU A 76 -11.87 3.44 3.03
N THR A 77 -11.54 2.17 2.81
CA THR A 77 -12.49 1.16 2.35
C THR A 77 -12.88 0.23 3.51
N THR A 78 -14.10 -0.24 3.52
CA THR A 78 -14.60 -1.23 4.49
C THR A 78 -15.61 -2.17 3.85
N ALA A 79 -15.83 -3.30 4.52
CA ALA A 79 -16.81 -4.31 4.13
C ALA A 79 -17.72 -4.64 5.34
N ILE A 80 -19.02 -4.48 5.18
CA ILE A 80 -20.00 -4.93 6.15
C ILE A 80 -20.32 -6.38 5.82
N GLU A 81 -19.99 -7.28 6.72
CA GLU A 81 -20.08 -8.72 6.51
C GLU A 81 -21.36 -9.27 7.17
N VAL A 82 -22.13 -10.08 6.44
CA VAL A 82 -23.22 -10.88 6.99
C VAL A 82 -22.66 -12.26 7.28
N GLU A 83 -22.51 -12.57 8.55
CA GLU A 83 -21.88 -13.81 9.02
C GLU A 83 -22.66 -15.06 8.60
N ALA A 84 -21.93 -16.12 8.27
CA ALA A 84 -22.43 -17.48 8.12
C ALA A 84 -22.06 -18.28 9.38
N ASN A 85 -22.98 -19.08 9.90
CA ASN A 85 -22.62 -20.04 10.93
C ASN A 85 -21.69 -21.13 10.35
N GLU A 86 -21.13 -21.98 11.19
CA GLU A 86 -20.11 -22.97 10.77
C GLU A 86 -20.64 -23.92 9.68
N GLN A 87 -21.87 -24.39 9.80
CA GLN A 87 -22.48 -25.27 8.79
C GLN A 87 -22.73 -24.54 7.46
N GLU A 88 -23.31 -23.33 7.52
CA GLU A 88 -23.55 -22.48 6.35
C GLU A 88 -22.22 -22.12 5.64
N GLN A 89 -21.19 -21.79 6.42
CA GLN A 89 -19.88 -21.49 5.85
C GLN A 89 -19.30 -22.70 5.11
N ARG A 90 -19.42 -23.90 5.67
CA ARG A 90 -19.00 -25.14 5.00
C ARG A 90 -19.76 -25.35 3.70
N GLU A 91 -21.09 -25.19 3.72
CA GLU A 91 -21.94 -25.34 2.53
C GLU A 91 -21.56 -24.32 1.44
N LEU A 92 -21.34 -23.06 1.80
CA LEU A 92 -20.90 -22.01 0.89
C LEU A 92 -19.51 -22.28 0.29
N LEU A 93 -18.56 -22.77 1.09
CA LEU A 93 -17.24 -23.17 0.61
C LEU A 93 -17.32 -24.31 -0.40
N VAL A 94 -18.13 -25.34 -0.12
CA VAL A 94 -18.40 -26.45 -1.07
C VAL A 94 -19.02 -25.92 -2.35
N ALA A 95 -20.05 -25.08 -2.25
CA ALA A 95 -20.73 -24.48 -3.42
C ALA A 95 -19.79 -23.60 -4.25
N SER A 96 -18.77 -23.01 -3.63
CA SER A 96 -17.70 -22.24 -4.30
C SER A 96 -16.60 -23.13 -4.90
N GLY A 97 -16.72 -24.47 -4.85
CA GLY A 97 -15.73 -25.39 -5.38
C GLY A 97 -14.43 -25.49 -4.55
N VAL A 98 -14.46 -25.05 -3.31
CA VAL A 98 -13.29 -25.13 -2.43
C VAL A 98 -13.09 -26.56 -1.94
N GLU A 99 -11.89 -27.08 -2.09
CA GLU A 99 -11.52 -28.40 -1.57
C GLU A 99 -11.52 -28.42 -0.03
N GLU A 100 -11.99 -29.50 0.57
CA GLU A 100 -12.16 -29.62 2.03
C GLU A 100 -10.86 -29.37 2.83
N ARG A 101 -9.71 -29.73 2.26
CA ARG A 101 -8.39 -29.45 2.87
C ARG A 101 -8.10 -27.98 3.09
N LYS A 102 -8.76 -27.08 2.32
CA LYS A 102 -8.60 -25.60 2.41
C LYS A 102 -9.63 -24.94 3.34
N PHE A 103 -10.59 -25.67 3.90
CA PHE A 103 -11.65 -25.07 4.76
C PHE A 103 -11.13 -24.39 6.01
N LYS A 104 -9.95 -24.80 6.51
CA LYS A 104 -9.31 -24.16 7.66
C LYS A 104 -8.61 -22.85 7.31
N GLU A 105 -8.30 -22.65 6.03
CA GLU A 105 -7.56 -21.48 5.56
C GLU A 105 -8.49 -20.41 4.98
N LEU A 106 -9.64 -20.82 4.46
CA LEU A 106 -10.59 -19.94 3.78
C LEU A 106 -11.85 -19.74 4.59
N GLN A 107 -12.42 -18.56 4.46
CA GLN A 107 -13.72 -18.16 4.99
C GLN A 107 -14.57 -17.52 3.89
N THR A 108 -15.87 -17.58 4.05
CA THR A 108 -16.82 -16.86 3.22
C THR A 108 -17.95 -16.32 4.08
N LYS A 109 -18.76 -15.42 3.52
CA LYS A 109 -19.88 -14.75 4.17
C LYS A 109 -21.16 -14.99 3.38
N LYS A 110 -22.34 -14.81 4.01
CA LYS A 110 -23.63 -14.85 3.31
C LYS A 110 -23.76 -13.72 2.31
N ALA A 111 -23.32 -12.53 2.72
CA ALA A 111 -23.28 -11.35 1.87
C ALA A 111 -22.22 -10.37 2.40
N VAL A 112 -21.77 -9.48 1.54
CA VAL A 112 -20.84 -8.40 1.87
C VAL A 112 -21.31 -7.11 1.20
N THR A 113 -21.41 -6.04 1.98
CA THR A 113 -21.62 -4.68 1.45
C THR A 113 -20.31 -3.93 1.48
N LEU A 114 -19.79 -3.56 0.32
CA LEU A 114 -18.57 -2.80 0.15
C LEU A 114 -18.85 -1.31 0.27
N LYS A 115 -18.04 -0.60 1.07
CA LYS A 115 -18.23 0.83 1.32
C LYS A 115 -16.93 1.61 1.24
N ALA A 116 -17.07 2.89 0.88
CA ALA A 116 -16.06 3.92 1.10
C ALA A 116 -16.45 4.79 2.29
N LEU A 117 -15.49 5.09 3.14
CA LEU A 117 -15.65 5.95 4.31
C LEU A 117 -14.83 7.23 4.12
N CYS A 118 -15.42 8.39 4.45
CA CYS A 118 -14.72 9.66 4.56
C CYS A 118 -14.80 10.16 5.99
N VAL A 119 -13.66 10.39 6.61
CA VAL A 119 -13.52 10.90 7.98
C VAL A 119 -12.86 12.27 7.94
N ASP A 120 -13.34 13.20 8.74
CA ASP A 120 -12.71 14.52 8.89
C ASP A 120 -11.36 14.39 9.60
N PHE A 121 -10.30 14.89 8.98
CA PHE A 121 -8.94 14.76 9.50
C PHE A 121 -8.76 15.46 10.85
N LYS A 122 -9.43 16.60 11.07
CA LYS A 122 -9.26 17.39 12.27
C LYS A 122 -10.10 16.87 13.45
N THR A 123 -11.33 16.48 13.20
CA THR A 123 -12.31 16.15 14.26
C THR A 123 -12.55 14.66 14.45
N GLY A 124 -12.15 13.82 13.48
CA GLY A 124 -12.47 12.40 13.47
C GLY A 124 -13.92 12.08 13.13
N ALA A 125 -14.75 13.07 12.79
CA ALA A 125 -16.16 12.84 12.44
C ALA A 125 -16.29 12.04 11.15
N LEU A 126 -17.15 11.02 11.12
CA LEU A 126 -17.49 10.31 9.88
C LEU A 126 -18.36 11.21 9.02
N LEU A 127 -17.77 11.77 7.95
CA LEU A 127 -18.42 12.70 7.03
C LEU A 127 -19.29 11.99 5.98
N LYS A 128 -18.84 10.84 5.49
CA LYS A 128 -19.52 10.05 4.47
C LYS A 128 -19.34 8.56 4.72
N GLU A 129 -20.39 7.82 4.49
CA GLU A 129 -20.43 6.36 4.43
C GLU A 129 -21.19 5.99 3.15
N ILE A 130 -20.43 5.57 2.11
CA ILE A 130 -20.96 5.40 0.76
C ILE A 130 -20.99 3.91 0.44
N GLU A 131 -22.17 3.38 0.17
CA GLU A 131 -22.34 2.03 -0.33
C GLU A 131 -21.94 1.97 -1.81
N LEU A 132 -21.02 1.06 -2.15
CA LEU A 132 -20.50 0.87 -3.49
C LEU A 132 -21.09 -0.36 -4.18
N ALA A 133 -21.22 -1.46 -3.43
CA ALA A 133 -21.84 -2.68 -3.92
C ALA A 133 -22.36 -3.55 -2.77
N ASN A 134 -23.42 -4.28 -3.04
CA ASN A 134 -23.87 -5.42 -2.25
C ASN A 134 -23.58 -6.71 -3.02
N ILE A 135 -22.78 -7.60 -2.42
CA ILE A 135 -22.34 -8.85 -3.02
C ILE A 135 -23.00 -10.01 -2.27
N PRO A 136 -24.06 -10.58 -2.82
CA PRO A 136 -24.63 -11.81 -2.27
C PRO A 136 -23.69 -12.97 -2.59
N THR A 137 -23.38 -13.81 -1.63
CA THR A 137 -22.52 -14.98 -1.77
C THR A 137 -21.14 -14.62 -2.35
N PRO A 138 -20.33 -13.81 -1.66
CA PRO A 138 -19.02 -13.41 -2.14
C PRO A 138 -18.05 -14.59 -2.26
N SER A 139 -17.09 -14.51 -3.17
CA SER A 139 -16.01 -15.49 -3.28
C SER A 139 -15.27 -15.64 -1.94
N PRO A 140 -14.82 -16.86 -1.59
CA PRO A 140 -14.03 -17.09 -0.37
C PRO A 140 -12.76 -16.26 -0.32
N ILE A 141 -12.36 -15.89 0.90
CA ILE A 141 -11.10 -15.20 1.18
C ILE A 141 -10.31 -15.94 2.25
N HIS A 142 -9.01 -15.70 2.33
CA HIS A 142 -8.19 -16.23 3.43
C HIS A 142 -8.64 -15.62 4.77
N HIS A 143 -8.62 -16.38 5.85
CA HIS A 143 -9.09 -15.89 7.16
C HIS A 143 -8.28 -14.69 7.71
N PHE A 144 -7.04 -14.47 7.24
CA PHE A 144 -6.26 -13.25 7.55
C PHE A 144 -6.63 -12.06 6.67
N ASN A 145 -7.34 -12.26 5.57
CA ASN A 145 -7.68 -11.21 4.64
C ASN A 145 -9.02 -10.53 4.99
N SER A 146 -9.33 -9.45 4.30
CA SER A 146 -10.62 -8.79 4.32
C SER A 146 -11.10 -8.53 2.89
N TYR A 147 -12.40 -8.32 2.71
CA TYR A 147 -12.95 -7.92 1.40
C TYR A 147 -12.59 -6.48 1.00
N ALA A 148 -12.01 -5.71 1.93
CA ALA A 148 -11.61 -4.31 1.77
C ALA A 148 -10.15 -4.09 2.19
N SER A 149 -9.22 -4.95 1.68
CA SER A 149 -7.79 -4.84 1.96
C SER A 149 -7.05 -3.83 1.07
N PRO A 150 -7.38 -3.66 -0.23
CA PRO A 150 -6.72 -2.66 -1.05
C PRO A 150 -6.93 -1.24 -0.51
N THR A 151 -5.87 -0.46 -0.46
CA THR A 151 -5.91 0.95 -0.10
C THR A 151 -6.43 1.76 -1.29
N ALA A 152 -7.32 2.71 -1.05
CA ALA A 152 -7.82 3.62 -2.07
C ALA A 152 -6.71 4.56 -2.56
N VAL A 153 -6.92 5.19 -3.71
CA VAL A 153 -6.04 6.26 -4.23
C VAL A 153 -6.85 7.51 -4.50
N ILE A 154 -6.27 8.68 -4.18
CA ILE A 154 -6.88 9.98 -4.41
C ILE A 154 -6.09 10.73 -5.47
N ASP A 155 -6.78 11.28 -6.46
CA ASP A 155 -6.20 12.17 -7.47
C ASP A 155 -7.16 13.33 -7.77
N GLY A 156 -6.72 14.53 -7.42
CA GLY A 156 -7.53 15.73 -7.58
C GLY A 156 -8.91 15.61 -6.91
N GLY A 157 -9.96 15.72 -7.71
CA GLY A 157 -11.35 15.60 -7.25
C GLY A 157 -11.88 14.17 -7.11
N HIS A 158 -11.06 13.13 -7.33
CA HIS A 158 -11.50 11.74 -7.35
C HIS A 158 -10.90 10.90 -6.23
N VAL A 159 -11.71 9.96 -5.73
CA VAL A 159 -11.27 8.85 -4.87
C VAL A 159 -11.58 7.55 -5.59
N ILE A 160 -10.56 6.71 -5.80
CA ILE A 160 -10.74 5.43 -6.48
C ILE A 160 -10.56 4.30 -5.47
N CYS A 161 -11.62 3.55 -5.24
CA CYS A 161 -11.68 2.39 -4.35
C CYS A 161 -11.65 1.10 -5.19
N HIS A 162 -10.73 0.18 -4.87
CA HIS A 162 -10.57 -1.09 -5.59
C HIS A 162 -10.81 -2.27 -4.65
N PHE A 163 -11.61 -3.23 -5.10
CA PHE A 163 -11.96 -4.44 -4.34
C PHE A 163 -11.69 -5.70 -5.17
N GLY A 164 -10.69 -5.66 -6.04
CA GLY A 164 -10.38 -6.76 -6.94
C GLY A 164 -11.55 -7.11 -7.85
N THR A 165 -11.92 -8.40 -7.90
CA THR A 165 -13.03 -8.90 -8.72
C THR A 165 -14.39 -8.31 -8.37
N PHE A 166 -14.53 -7.72 -7.16
CA PHE A 166 -15.79 -7.10 -6.71
C PHE A 166 -15.98 -5.68 -7.25
N GLY A 167 -14.99 -5.13 -7.95
CA GLY A 167 -15.10 -3.87 -8.68
C GLY A 167 -14.08 -2.81 -8.28
N THR A 168 -13.98 -1.83 -9.16
CA THR A 168 -13.24 -0.58 -8.99
C THR A 168 -14.22 0.57 -9.16
N TYR A 169 -14.26 1.47 -8.20
CA TYR A 169 -15.26 2.54 -8.10
C TYR A 169 -14.55 3.88 -7.98
N CYS A 170 -14.83 4.81 -8.89
CA CYS A 170 -14.35 6.18 -8.82
C CYS A 170 -15.48 7.07 -8.29
N LEU A 171 -15.19 7.79 -7.22
CA LEU A 171 -16.11 8.70 -6.56
C LEU A 171 -15.64 10.15 -6.74
N ASN A 172 -16.56 11.07 -6.89
CA ASN A 172 -16.30 12.48 -6.69
C ASN A 172 -16.00 12.72 -5.19
N ARG A 173 -14.84 13.27 -4.90
CA ARG A 173 -14.38 13.47 -3.51
C ARG A 173 -15.25 14.46 -2.72
N ALA A 174 -15.81 15.48 -3.38
CA ALA A 174 -16.57 16.54 -2.72
C ALA A 174 -17.91 16.03 -2.19
N ASP A 175 -18.68 15.29 -2.99
CA ASP A 175 -20.04 14.85 -2.65
C ASP A 175 -20.19 13.33 -2.45
N GLY A 176 -19.21 12.54 -2.92
CA GLY A 176 -19.24 11.08 -2.86
C GLY A 176 -20.02 10.42 -3.99
N ALA A 177 -20.47 11.19 -5.00
CA ALA A 177 -21.19 10.65 -6.13
C ALA A 177 -20.31 9.68 -6.95
N LEU A 178 -20.91 8.59 -7.43
CA LEU A 178 -20.24 7.65 -8.32
C LEU A 178 -20.00 8.32 -9.70
N VAL A 179 -18.73 8.40 -10.10
CA VAL A 179 -18.31 8.93 -11.41
C VAL A 179 -18.28 7.80 -12.45
N TRP A 180 -17.59 6.72 -12.13
CA TRP A 180 -17.56 5.51 -12.95
C TRP A 180 -17.30 4.28 -12.09
N GLN A 181 -17.65 3.12 -12.63
CA GLN A 181 -17.29 1.83 -12.06
C GLN A 181 -16.79 0.88 -13.15
N GLN A 182 -15.90 -0.02 -12.79
CA GLN A 182 -15.38 -1.05 -13.68
C GLN A 182 -15.20 -2.37 -12.92
N THR A 183 -15.58 -3.47 -13.55
CA THR A 183 -15.38 -4.80 -12.98
C THR A 183 -14.43 -5.62 -13.85
N ILE A 184 -13.32 -6.04 -13.28
CA ILE A 184 -12.38 -6.96 -13.87
C ILE A 184 -12.57 -8.30 -13.17
N LYS A 185 -13.17 -9.26 -13.88
CA LYS A 185 -13.36 -10.61 -13.33
C LYS A 185 -12.03 -11.32 -13.17
N LEU A 186 -11.79 -11.83 -11.98
CA LEU A 186 -10.56 -12.50 -11.59
C LEU A 186 -10.82 -13.44 -10.41
N GLU A 187 -10.26 -14.63 -10.44
CA GLU A 187 -10.30 -15.53 -9.30
C GLU A 187 -9.11 -15.25 -8.36
N HIS A 188 -9.35 -14.52 -7.28
CA HIS A 188 -8.29 -14.18 -6.33
C HIS A 188 -7.77 -15.37 -5.53
N GLY A 189 -8.58 -16.38 -5.31
CA GLY A 189 -8.27 -17.55 -4.48
C GLY A 189 -8.23 -17.26 -2.98
N VAL A 190 -7.71 -16.11 -2.54
CA VAL A 190 -7.60 -15.73 -1.11
C VAL A 190 -8.10 -14.31 -0.82
N GLY A 191 -8.82 -13.69 -1.76
CA GLY A 191 -9.38 -12.34 -1.64
C GLY A 191 -8.51 -11.24 -2.27
N PRO A 192 -9.00 -9.98 -2.34
CA PRO A 192 -8.27 -8.87 -2.93
C PRO A 192 -7.11 -8.39 -2.05
N GLY A 193 -6.08 -7.79 -2.64
CA GLY A 193 -4.93 -7.27 -1.89
C GLY A 193 -4.15 -6.17 -2.61
N SER A 194 -4.00 -6.24 -3.95
CA SER A 194 -3.29 -5.21 -4.71
C SER A 194 -4.03 -3.88 -4.65
N SER A 195 -3.34 -2.81 -4.25
CA SER A 195 -3.89 -1.46 -4.27
C SER A 195 -3.73 -0.83 -5.66
N PRO A 196 -4.67 0.02 -6.10
CA PRO A 196 -4.53 0.80 -7.31
C PRO A 196 -3.41 1.84 -7.15
N MET A 197 -2.75 2.20 -8.25
CA MET A 197 -1.77 3.28 -8.32
C MET A 197 -2.08 4.18 -9.51
N ILE A 198 -1.89 5.49 -9.36
CA ILE A 198 -2.05 6.44 -10.46
C ILE A 198 -0.68 6.86 -10.99
N HIS A 199 -0.55 6.87 -12.33
CA HIS A 199 0.59 7.44 -13.02
C HIS A 199 0.09 8.26 -14.24
N GLY A 200 0.28 9.56 -14.18
CA GLY A 200 -0.32 10.47 -15.17
C GLY A 200 -1.84 10.35 -15.21
N ASP A 201 -2.39 10.04 -16.37
CA ASP A 201 -3.85 9.84 -16.57
C ASP A 201 -4.28 8.37 -16.48
N ARG A 202 -3.42 7.50 -15.94
CA ARG A 202 -3.63 6.05 -15.89
C ARG A 202 -3.80 5.55 -14.47
N LEU A 203 -4.81 4.73 -14.27
CA LEU A 203 -4.99 3.88 -13.09
C LEU A 203 -4.38 2.51 -13.39
N ILE A 204 -3.32 2.15 -12.70
CA ILE A 204 -2.58 0.91 -12.89
C ILE A 204 -3.06 -0.13 -11.87
N LEU A 205 -3.40 -1.32 -12.36
CA LEU A 205 -3.87 -2.44 -11.56
C LEU A 205 -3.05 -3.70 -11.89
N ILE A 206 -2.57 -4.40 -10.85
CA ILE A 206 -2.06 -5.77 -10.96
C ILE A 206 -3.24 -6.72 -10.78
N CYS A 207 -3.49 -7.53 -11.80
CA CYS A 207 -4.61 -8.48 -11.89
C CYS A 207 -4.07 -9.90 -12.01
N ASP A 208 -3.43 -10.39 -10.94
CA ASP A 208 -2.83 -11.73 -10.90
C ASP A 208 -3.69 -12.65 -10.03
N GLY A 209 -4.65 -13.33 -10.65
CA GLY A 209 -5.52 -14.33 -10.03
C GLY A 209 -5.01 -15.76 -10.20
N THR A 210 -5.84 -16.73 -9.84
CA THR A 210 -5.58 -18.15 -10.09
C THR A 210 -5.91 -18.56 -11.53
N ASP A 211 -6.75 -17.79 -12.22
CA ASP A 211 -7.28 -18.03 -13.57
C ASP A 211 -6.59 -17.20 -14.65
N ALA A 212 -6.17 -15.98 -14.31
CA ALA A 212 -5.51 -15.07 -15.24
C ALA A 212 -4.50 -14.17 -14.52
N GLN A 213 -3.41 -13.82 -15.21
CA GLN A 213 -2.34 -12.96 -14.65
C GLN A 213 -1.94 -11.91 -15.68
N PHE A 214 -2.14 -10.63 -15.31
CA PHE A 214 -1.82 -9.49 -16.16
C PHE A 214 -1.72 -8.19 -15.37
N VAL A 215 -1.09 -7.19 -15.96
CA VAL A 215 -1.15 -5.80 -15.52
C VAL A 215 -2.01 -5.02 -16.50
N THR A 216 -2.82 -4.09 -16.02
CA THR A 216 -3.67 -3.25 -16.89
C THR A 216 -3.64 -1.80 -16.45
N ALA A 217 -3.85 -0.90 -17.40
CA ALA A 217 -4.15 0.50 -17.14
C ALA A 217 -5.57 0.81 -17.60
N LEU A 218 -6.26 1.57 -16.76
CA LEU A 218 -7.52 2.22 -17.10
C LEU A 218 -7.30 3.73 -17.16
N ASP A 219 -8.08 4.44 -17.97
CA ASP A 219 -8.19 5.89 -17.87
C ASP A 219 -8.78 6.26 -16.51
N LYS A 220 -8.06 7.04 -15.71
CA LYS A 220 -8.45 7.35 -14.33
C LYS A 220 -9.75 8.14 -14.23
N ASN A 221 -10.13 8.89 -15.28
CA ASN A 221 -11.31 9.76 -15.29
C ASN A 221 -12.58 9.04 -15.76
N THR A 222 -12.43 8.01 -16.59
CA THR A 222 -13.56 7.31 -17.24
C THR A 222 -13.67 5.83 -16.89
N GLY A 223 -12.60 5.22 -16.35
CA GLY A 223 -12.51 3.78 -16.12
C GLY A 223 -12.31 2.96 -17.41
N ALA A 224 -12.18 3.59 -18.58
CA ALA A 224 -12.00 2.90 -19.85
C ALA A 224 -10.64 2.18 -19.90
N PRO A 225 -10.60 0.92 -20.41
CA PRO A 225 -9.34 0.21 -20.59
C PRO A 225 -8.43 0.92 -21.59
N LEU A 226 -7.15 1.13 -21.22
CA LEU A 226 -6.13 1.71 -22.09
C LEU A 226 -5.20 0.65 -22.67
N TRP A 227 -4.67 -0.23 -21.82
CA TRP A 227 -3.85 -1.36 -22.21
C TRP A 227 -3.94 -2.51 -21.20
N LYS A 228 -3.60 -3.71 -21.65
CA LYS A 228 -3.53 -4.93 -20.85
C LYS A 228 -2.32 -5.74 -21.29
N THR A 229 -1.42 -6.07 -20.34
CA THR A 229 -0.19 -6.81 -20.60
C THR A 229 -0.21 -8.11 -19.80
N PRO A 230 -0.30 -9.28 -20.47
CA PRO A 230 -0.18 -10.57 -19.80
C PRO A 230 1.18 -10.72 -19.12
N ARG A 231 1.21 -11.48 -18.02
CA ARG A 231 2.49 -11.89 -17.41
C ARG A 231 3.23 -12.88 -18.33
N PRO A 232 4.57 -12.92 -18.25
CA PRO A 232 5.33 -13.99 -18.90
C PRO A 232 4.84 -15.36 -18.42
N PRO A 233 5.00 -16.44 -19.25
CA PRO A 233 4.60 -17.78 -18.88
C PRO A 233 5.20 -18.22 -17.54
N MET A 234 4.37 -18.80 -16.68
CA MET A 234 4.75 -19.31 -15.37
C MET A 234 4.77 -20.83 -15.37
N ASP A 235 5.74 -21.36 -14.63
CA ASP A 235 5.91 -22.80 -14.46
C ASP A 235 5.37 -23.18 -13.07
N ALA A 236 4.06 -23.38 -12.99
CA ALA A 236 3.36 -23.69 -11.75
C ALA A 236 2.29 -24.77 -11.98
N GLU A 237 2.22 -25.72 -11.03
CA GLU A 237 1.27 -26.85 -11.09
C GLU A 237 -0.19 -26.40 -10.95
N THR A 238 -0.41 -25.28 -10.26
CA THR A 238 -1.76 -24.76 -9.98
C THR A 238 -1.77 -23.24 -10.05
N GLY A 239 -2.92 -22.66 -10.37
CA GLY A 239 -3.15 -21.21 -10.36
C GLY A 239 -2.89 -20.57 -9.00
N ASP A 240 -3.02 -21.30 -7.90
CA ASP A 240 -2.68 -20.81 -6.55
C ASP A 240 -1.24 -20.30 -6.46
N ARG A 241 -0.32 -20.81 -7.27
CA ARG A 241 1.07 -20.39 -7.31
C ARG A 241 1.39 -19.36 -8.40
N MET A 242 0.35 -18.84 -9.07
CA MET A 242 0.51 -17.82 -10.12
C MET A 242 0.06 -16.42 -9.69
N LYS A 243 -0.56 -16.27 -8.52
CA LYS A 243 -1.19 -15.04 -8.07
C LYS A 243 -0.23 -14.09 -7.36
N SER A 244 -0.52 -12.80 -7.46
CA SER A 244 0.18 -11.72 -6.76
C SER A 244 -0.80 -10.66 -6.30
N TYR A 245 -0.50 -10.05 -5.17
CA TYR A 245 -1.27 -8.96 -4.53
C TYR A 245 -0.40 -7.71 -4.35
N CYS A 246 0.71 -7.66 -5.06
CA CYS A 246 1.64 -6.55 -4.99
C CYS A 246 1.02 -5.27 -5.57
N THR A 247 1.33 -4.14 -4.97
CA THR A 247 1.05 -2.83 -5.53
C THR A 247 2.27 -2.37 -6.35
N PRO A 248 2.13 -1.93 -7.61
CA PRO A 248 3.24 -1.50 -8.42
C PRO A 248 3.84 -0.18 -7.92
N ILE A 249 5.06 0.15 -8.38
CA ILE A 249 5.64 1.48 -8.26
C ILE A 249 5.99 2.03 -9.64
N ALA A 250 5.92 3.36 -9.79
CA ALA A 250 6.48 4.06 -10.92
C ALA A 250 7.86 4.61 -10.55
N ILE A 251 8.83 4.44 -11.43
CA ILE A 251 10.18 4.94 -11.26
C ILE A 251 10.66 5.64 -12.53
N THR A 252 11.69 6.48 -12.39
CA THR A 252 12.45 7.01 -13.52
C THR A 252 13.90 6.59 -13.36
N ASP A 253 14.48 5.95 -14.39
CA ASP A 253 15.90 5.58 -14.36
C ASP A 253 16.82 6.77 -14.67
N ASP A 254 18.13 6.58 -14.54
CA ASP A 254 19.14 7.63 -14.76
C ASP A 254 19.19 8.16 -16.21
N ARG A 255 18.53 7.47 -17.15
CA ARG A 255 18.37 7.88 -18.55
C ARG A 255 17.08 8.66 -18.78
N GLY A 256 16.29 8.91 -17.73
CA GLY A 256 14.98 9.56 -17.82
C GLY A 256 13.85 8.66 -18.34
N ARG A 257 14.06 7.32 -18.38
CA ARG A 257 13.02 6.38 -18.81
C ARG A 257 12.06 6.07 -17.66
N GLU A 258 10.80 6.40 -17.86
CA GLU A 258 9.73 6.04 -16.93
C GLU A 258 9.37 4.56 -17.04
N GLN A 259 9.18 3.92 -15.90
CA GLN A 259 8.93 2.49 -15.80
C GLN A 259 7.93 2.17 -14.70
N LEU A 260 7.04 1.21 -14.95
CA LEU A 260 6.20 0.57 -13.93
C LEU A 260 6.87 -0.72 -13.49
N ILE A 261 7.23 -0.82 -12.24
CA ILE A 261 7.81 -2.02 -11.64
C ILE A 261 6.68 -2.86 -11.04
N CYS A 262 6.43 -3.99 -11.66
CA CYS A 262 5.28 -4.86 -11.36
C CYS A 262 5.75 -6.24 -10.89
N MET A 263 5.87 -6.40 -9.57
CA MET A 263 6.22 -7.68 -8.97
C MET A 263 5.05 -8.67 -9.10
N GLY A 264 5.33 -9.86 -9.57
CA GLY A 264 4.38 -10.95 -9.75
C GLY A 264 4.91 -12.27 -9.20
N SER A 265 4.13 -13.34 -9.32
CA SER A 265 4.63 -14.69 -9.08
C SER A 265 5.67 -15.04 -10.15
N GLN A 266 6.81 -15.62 -9.74
CA GLN A 266 7.94 -16.04 -10.57
C GLN A 266 8.64 -14.95 -11.38
N TRP A 267 8.00 -13.79 -11.60
CA TRP A 267 8.51 -12.74 -12.47
C TRP A 267 8.40 -11.34 -11.84
N LEU A 268 9.49 -10.61 -11.90
CA LEU A 268 9.50 -9.17 -11.82
C LEU A 268 9.49 -8.63 -13.24
N VAL A 269 8.54 -7.77 -13.59
CA VAL A 269 8.49 -7.14 -14.91
C VAL A 269 8.49 -5.63 -14.80
N SER A 270 9.17 -4.98 -15.74
CA SER A 270 9.12 -3.54 -15.96
C SER A 270 8.33 -3.26 -17.23
N LEU A 271 7.36 -2.34 -17.13
CA LEU A 271 6.50 -1.95 -18.24
C LEU A 271 6.63 -0.46 -18.54
N ALA A 272 6.49 -0.10 -19.81
CA ALA A 272 6.34 1.29 -20.21
C ALA A 272 4.95 1.79 -19.76
N PRO A 273 4.84 2.89 -18.98
CA PRO A 273 3.57 3.34 -18.43
C PRO A 273 2.51 3.65 -19.50
N ASP A 274 2.94 4.21 -20.61
CA ASP A 274 2.03 4.68 -21.68
C ASP A 274 1.36 3.56 -22.45
N THR A 275 2.06 2.44 -22.66
CA THR A 275 1.64 1.39 -23.61
C THR A 275 1.49 0.02 -22.96
N GLY A 276 1.98 -0.15 -21.73
CA GLY A 276 2.10 -1.47 -21.09
C GLY A 276 3.15 -2.37 -21.74
N LYS A 277 3.93 -1.88 -22.73
CA LYS A 277 4.99 -2.68 -23.36
C LYS A 277 6.03 -3.09 -22.32
N GLU A 278 6.38 -4.39 -22.29
CA GLU A 278 7.47 -4.88 -21.45
C GLU A 278 8.80 -4.24 -21.88
N LEU A 279 9.51 -3.69 -20.92
CA LEU A 279 10.84 -3.11 -21.08
C LEU A 279 11.91 -4.14 -20.75
N TRP A 280 11.78 -4.75 -19.57
CA TRP A 280 12.65 -5.83 -19.11
C TRP A 280 11.92 -6.71 -18.09
N ARG A 281 12.49 -7.88 -17.85
CA ARG A 281 12.00 -8.81 -16.84
C ARG A 281 13.14 -9.57 -16.16
N VAL A 282 12.88 -10.05 -14.95
CA VAL A 282 13.73 -10.95 -14.17
C VAL A 282 12.90 -12.13 -13.67
N ARG A 283 13.38 -13.34 -13.88
CA ARG A 283 12.79 -14.57 -13.37
C ARG A 283 13.40 -14.89 -12.01
N HIS A 284 12.63 -14.72 -10.94
CA HIS A 284 13.04 -15.16 -9.60
C HIS A 284 12.64 -16.61 -9.31
N GLY A 285 11.69 -17.16 -10.07
CA GLY A 285 11.37 -18.60 -10.13
C GLY A 285 10.65 -19.19 -8.93
N THR A 286 10.72 -18.55 -7.77
CA THR A 286 10.11 -19.00 -6.51
C THR A 286 9.21 -17.92 -5.95
N GLY A 287 8.29 -18.31 -5.08
CA GLY A 287 7.38 -17.35 -4.46
C GLY A 287 6.10 -17.13 -5.25
N PHE A 288 5.04 -16.86 -4.53
CA PHE A 288 3.69 -16.63 -5.02
C PHE A 288 2.92 -15.78 -3.99
N SER A 289 1.70 -15.37 -4.34
CA SER A 289 0.91 -14.48 -3.46
C SER A 289 1.74 -13.30 -2.94
N VAL A 290 2.47 -12.66 -3.85
CA VAL A 290 3.40 -11.58 -3.51
C VAL A 290 2.61 -10.38 -2.99
N VAL A 291 2.93 -9.90 -1.79
CA VAL A 291 2.26 -8.76 -1.16
C VAL A 291 3.18 -7.53 -1.08
N PRO A 292 4.46 -7.66 -0.71
CA PRO A 292 5.32 -6.50 -0.47
C PRO A 292 5.44 -5.60 -1.70
N ARG A 293 5.19 -4.31 -1.51
CA ARG A 293 5.43 -3.29 -2.54
C ARG A 293 6.93 -3.08 -2.73
N PRO A 294 7.46 -3.04 -3.95
CA PRO A 294 8.85 -2.71 -4.22
C PRO A 294 9.26 -1.36 -3.68
N VAL A 295 10.56 -1.18 -3.39
CA VAL A 295 11.17 0.14 -3.16
C VAL A 295 12.34 0.35 -4.12
N PHE A 296 12.59 1.61 -4.47
CA PHE A 296 13.59 2.00 -5.46
C PHE A 296 14.53 3.07 -4.93
N GLY A 297 15.80 2.94 -5.25
CA GLY A 297 16.82 3.96 -5.01
C GLY A 297 18.15 3.57 -5.62
N ASN A 298 18.96 4.56 -5.98
CA ASN A 298 20.30 4.37 -6.52
C ASN A 298 20.38 3.45 -7.76
N GLY A 299 19.37 3.51 -8.64
CA GLY A 299 19.29 2.67 -9.84
C GLY A 299 18.95 1.20 -9.58
N ILE A 300 18.56 0.85 -8.35
CA ILE A 300 18.24 -0.52 -7.92
C ILE A 300 16.80 -0.57 -7.38
N VAL A 301 16.04 -1.56 -7.79
CA VAL A 301 14.76 -1.92 -7.18
C VAL A 301 14.95 -3.11 -6.25
N TYR A 302 14.36 -3.02 -5.05
CA TYR A 302 14.38 -4.07 -4.04
C TYR A 302 12.99 -4.69 -3.94
N VAL A 303 12.91 -6.01 -4.11
CA VAL A 303 11.65 -6.75 -4.17
C VAL A 303 11.69 -8.00 -3.30
N CYS A 304 10.56 -8.30 -2.65
CA CYS A 304 10.36 -9.57 -1.95
C CYS A 304 9.48 -10.50 -2.79
N THR A 305 9.80 -11.79 -2.81
CA THR A 305 9.13 -12.77 -3.69
C THR A 305 7.83 -13.36 -3.13
N GLY A 306 7.39 -12.93 -1.93
CA GLY A 306 6.14 -13.38 -1.32
C GLY A 306 6.24 -14.75 -0.66
N TYR A 307 5.10 -15.46 -0.62
CA TYR A 307 4.98 -16.74 0.09
C TYR A 307 5.76 -17.88 -0.57
N GLY A 308 5.89 -18.98 0.16
CA GLY A 308 6.61 -20.20 -0.23
C GLY A 308 7.99 -20.23 0.39
N LYS A 309 8.97 -19.58 -0.18
CA LYS A 309 10.31 -19.33 0.37
C LYS A 309 10.66 -17.89 0.05
N PRO A 310 10.25 -16.92 0.89
CA PRO A 310 10.48 -15.52 0.64
C PRO A 310 11.96 -15.22 0.39
N GLN A 311 12.23 -14.43 -0.62
CA GLN A 311 13.57 -13.94 -0.98
C GLN A 311 13.50 -12.44 -1.20
N LEU A 312 14.58 -11.75 -0.88
CA LEU A 312 14.81 -10.34 -1.19
C LEU A 312 15.81 -10.26 -2.34
N TRP A 313 15.44 -9.54 -3.37
CA TRP A 313 16.24 -9.37 -4.58
C TRP A 313 16.52 -7.89 -4.83
N ALA A 314 17.77 -7.56 -5.12
CA ALA A 314 18.20 -6.25 -5.60
C ALA A 314 18.49 -6.34 -7.10
N VAL A 315 17.79 -5.54 -7.90
CA VAL A 315 17.82 -5.62 -9.36
C VAL A 315 18.05 -4.23 -9.96
N LYS A 316 19.04 -4.08 -10.86
CA LYS A 316 19.25 -2.87 -11.65
C LYS A 316 18.09 -2.65 -12.62
N VAL A 317 17.74 -1.37 -12.84
CA VAL A 317 16.55 -1.01 -13.64
C VAL A 317 16.87 -0.56 -15.07
N ASP A 318 18.15 -0.55 -15.46
CA ASP A 318 18.63 -0.03 -16.75
C ASP A 318 18.63 -1.07 -17.89
N GLY A 319 17.99 -2.23 -17.67
CA GLY A 319 17.99 -3.36 -18.59
C GLY A 319 17.02 -3.27 -19.77
N GLU A 320 17.11 -4.26 -20.68
CA GLU A 320 16.17 -4.52 -21.78
C GLU A 320 15.97 -6.04 -21.97
N GLY A 321 14.73 -6.48 -22.19
CA GLY A 321 14.39 -7.89 -22.36
C GLY A 321 14.58 -8.73 -21.11
N ASP A 322 15.00 -9.98 -21.23
CA ASP A 322 15.25 -10.86 -20.09
C ASP A 322 16.64 -10.60 -19.51
N VAL A 323 16.69 -9.99 -18.34
CA VAL A 323 17.93 -9.56 -17.67
C VAL A 323 18.25 -10.40 -16.43
N THR A 324 17.61 -11.55 -16.28
CA THR A 324 17.78 -12.44 -15.13
C THR A 324 19.25 -12.75 -14.81
N ALA A 325 20.05 -13.00 -15.82
CA ALA A 325 21.46 -13.39 -15.65
C ALA A 325 22.43 -12.19 -15.44
N THR A 326 21.97 -10.96 -15.66
CA THR A 326 22.87 -9.80 -15.77
C THR A 326 22.59 -8.65 -14.80
N HIS A 327 21.34 -8.50 -14.34
CA HIS A 327 20.91 -7.32 -13.57
C HIS A 327 20.61 -7.62 -12.10
N VAL A 328 20.61 -8.87 -11.68
CA VAL A 328 20.51 -9.23 -10.27
C VAL A 328 21.83 -8.90 -9.58
N VAL A 329 21.82 -7.96 -8.64
CA VAL A 329 23.01 -7.49 -7.91
C VAL A 329 23.32 -8.44 -6.75
N TRP A 330 22.30 -8.72 -5.93
CA TRP A 330 22.39 -9.65 -4.82
C TRP A 330 21.02 -10.19 -4.44
N THR A 331 21.01 -11.27 -3.65
CA THR A 331 19.80 -11.88 -3.12
C THR A 331 20.01 -12.34 -1.68
N GLU A 332 18.94 -12.27 -0.86
CA GLU A 332 18.92 -12.81 0.50
C GLU A 332 17.67 -13.71 0.68
N THR A 333 17.81 -14.77 1.47
CA THR A 333 16.77 -15.80 1.66
C THR A 333 16.35 -16.01 3.11
N LYS A 334 17.04 -15.35 4.06
CA LYS A 334 16.78 -15.51 5.48
C LYS A 334 16.00 -14.34 6.04
N ARG A 335 14.91 -14.63 6.77
CA ARG A 335 14.11 -13.63 7.46
C ARG A 335 13.56 -12.55 6.54
N ILE A 336 13.11 -12.95 5.37
CA ILE A 336 12.50 -12.06 4.38
C ILE A 336 10.97 -12.11 4.52
N PRO A 337 10.29 -10.96 4.46
CA PRO A 337 8.85 -10.88 4.61
C PRO A 337 8.08 -11.50 3.43
N ALA A 338 6.92 -12.09 3.74
CA ALA A 338 5.91 -12.39 2.74
C ALA A 338 4.85 -11.28 2.63
N LYS A 339 4.65 -10.47 3.70
CA LYS A 339 3.60 -9.43 3.78
C LYS A 339 4.14 -8.00 3.88
N PRO A 340 4.94 -7.61 4.90
CA PRO A 340 5.44 -6.25 5.00
C PRO A 340 6.35 -5.85 3.84
N SER A 341 6.18 -4.63 3.34
CA SER A 341 7.07 -4.08 2.32
C SER A 341 8.42 -3.66 2.91
N PRO A 342 9.52 -3.73 2.15
CA PRO A 342 10.80 -3.18 2.58
C PRO A 342 10.75 -1.64 2.71
N LEU A 343 11.74 -1.08 3.40
CA LEU A 343 11.92 0.37 3.55
C LEU A 343 13.38 0.72 3.29
N LEU A 344 13.63 1.56 2.30
CA LEU A 344 14.98 2.01 1.92
C LEU A 344 15.22 3.41 2.47
N VAL A 345 16.23 3.58 3.31
CA VAL A 345 16.61 4.86 3.90
C VAL A 345 18.10 5.11 3.65
N GLY A 346 18.41 5.97 2.71
CA GLY A 346 19.79 6.20 2.28
C GLY A 346 20.44 4.91 1.74
N SER A 347 21.47 4.41 2.44
CA SER A 347 22.17 3.14 2.13
C SER A 347 21.62 1.94 2.92
N ASP A 348 20.63 2.14 3.77
CA ASP A 348 20.10 1.09 4.66
C ASP A 348 18.76 0.57 4.15
N LEU A 349 18.68 -0.76 3.98
CA LEU A 349 17.45 -1.44 3.60
C LEU A 349 16.91 -2.23 4.79
N PHE A 350 15.76 -1.79 5.28
CA PHE A 350 15.07 -2.43 6.41
C PHE A 350 13.98 -3.36 5.92
N VAL A 351 13.92 -4.56 6.46
CA VAL A 351 12.83 -5.52 6.26
C VAL A 351 12.39 -6.12 7.60
N THR A 352 11.10 -6.44 7.70
CA THR A 352 10.55 -7.13 8.87
C THR A 352 9.90 -8.40 8.40
N ASP A 353 10.34 -9.57 8.87
CA ASP A 353 9.64 -10.80 8.54
C ASP A 353 8.27 -10.87 9.25
N ASP A 354 7.39 -11.74 8.77
CA ASP A 354 6.02 -11.89 9.28
C ASP A 354 5.96 -12.26 10.78
N ALA A 355 7.06 -12.80 11.34
CA ALA A 355 7.20 -13.21 12.74
C ALA A 355 7.94 -12.20 13.64
N GLY A 356 8.17 -10.99 13.13
CA GLY A 356 8.70 -9.86 13.89
C GLY A 356 10.21 -9.86 14.08
N ILE A 357 10.96 -10.41 13.13
CA ILE A 357 12.40 -10.20 13.04
C ILE A 357 12.68 -9.10 12.04
N VAL A 358 13.31 -8.02 12.51
CA VAL A 358 13.75 -6.90 11.69
C VAL A 358 15.21 -7.10 11.32
N SER A 359 15.53 -6.88 10.06
CA SER A 359 16.88 -6.91 9.52
C SER A 359 17.20 -5.60 8.82
N CYS A 360 18.43 -5.12 9.01
CA CYS A 360 19.01 -4.01 8.26
C CYS A 360 20.13 -4.53 7.38
N PHE A 361 20.02 -4.27 6.08
CA PHE A 361 21.04 -4.65 5.10
C PHE A 361 21.69 -3.40 4.50
N ASP A 362 22.95 -3.52 4.12
CA ASP A 362 23.53 -2.58 3.16
C ASP A 362 22.81 -2.75 1.82
N ALA A 363 22.22 -1.67 1.33
CA ALA A 363 21.42 -1.72 0.10
C ALA A 363 22.27 -2.03 -1.15
N ALA A 364 23.56 -1.67 -1.15
CA ALA A 364 24.43 -1.82 -2.31
C ALA A 364 24.85 -3.29 -2.57
N ASP A 365 25.12 -4.05 -1.51
CA ASP A 365 25.69 -5.40 -1.64
C ASP A 365 24.93 -6.51 -0.84
N GLY A 366 23.89 -6.14 -0.08
CA GLY A 366 23.10 -7.07 0.72
C GLY A 366 23.78 -7.53 2.01
N THR A 367 24.88 -6.91 2.43
CA THR A 367 25.54 -7.23 3.68
C THR A 367 24.62 -6.98 4.86
N LEU A 368 24.36 -7.99 5.68
CA LEU A 368 23.56 -7.87 6.90
C LEU A 368 24.34 -7.03 7.92
N ARG A 369 23.78 -5.87 8.30
CA ARG A 369 24.34 -4.98 9.32
C ARG A 369 23.92 -5.42 10.73
N TRP A 370 22.64 -5.71 10.92
CA TRP A 370 22.08 -6.28 12.15
C TRP A 370 20.74 -6.99 11.88
N GLN A 371 20.35 -7.86 12.80
CA GLN A 371 19.07 -8.57 12.79
C GLN A 371 18.60 -8.79 14.21
N GLU A 372 17.41 -8.28 14.54
CA GLU A 372 16.87 -8.29 15.90
C GLU A 372 15.38 -8.62 15.93
N ARG A 373 14.90 -9.10 17.07
CA ARG A 373 13.52 -9.50 17.28
C ARG A 373 12.74 -8.42 18.00
N LEU A 374 11.68 -7.87 17.35
CA LEU A 374 10.69 -7.00 18.00
C LEU A 374 9.58 -7.81 18.67
N GLY A 375 9.35 -9.06 18.25
CA GLY A 375 8.29 -9.94 18.73
C GLY A 375 6.94 -9.66 18.09
N GLY A 376 6.00 -10.61 18.22
CA GLY A 376 4.68 -10.55 17.60
C GLY A 376 4.71 -10.87 16.11
N ASN A 377 3.56 -10.64 15.44
CA ASN A 377 3.40 -10.81 14.01
C ASN A 377 3.25 -9.44 13.33
N PHE A 378 3.67 -9.37 12.07
CA PHE A 378 3.63 -8.15 11.27
C PHE A 378 2.95 -8.40 9.92
N THR A 379 2.03 -7.51 9.57
CA THR A 379 1.39 -7.41 8.26
C THR A 379 1.56 -6.00 7.69
N ALA A 380 1.46 -4.98 8.54
CA ALA A 380 1.68 -3.59 8.19
C ALA A 380 3.11 -3.34 7.70
N SER A 381 3.24 -2.53 6.66
CA SER A 381 4.55 -2.09 6.16
C SER A 381 5.11 -0.97 7.03
N PRO A 382 6.42 -0.97 7.33
CA PRO A 382 7.05 0.10 8.08
C PRO A 382 7.09 1.41 7.30
N ILE A 383 7.19 2.52 8.04
CA ILE A 383 7.40 3.87 7.48
C ILE A 383 8.55 4.57 8.18
N LEU A 384 9.15 5.56 7.51
CA LEU A 384 10.06 6.55 8.10
C LEU A 384 9.30 7.87 8.26
N ALA A 385 9.24 8.39 9.47
CA ALA A 385 8.66 9.70 9.76
C ALA A 385 9.34 10.34 10.97
N GLY A 386 9.54 11.67 10.95
CA GLY A 386 10.18 12.40 12.04
C GLY A 386 11.56 11.84 12.42
N GLY A 387 12.28 11.27 11.46
CA GLY A 387 13.59 10.65 11.69
C GLY A 387 13.54 9.31 12.46
N LYS A 388 12.39 8.65 12.57
CA LYS A 388 12.23 7.34 13.21
C LYS A 388 11.56 6.35 12.27
N LEU A 389 11.92 5.07 12.40
CA LEU A 389 11.26 3.96 11.73
C LEU A 389 10.10 3.46 12.60
N TYR A 390 8.90 3.32 12.03
CA TYR A 390 7.71 2.85 12.74
C TYR A 390 7.38 1.44 12.28
N PHE A 391 7.42 0.49 13.18
CA PHE A 391 7.05 -0.91 12.96
C PHE A 391 5.77 -1.23 13.74
N ALA A 392 4.65 -1.35 13.02
CA ALA A 392 3.35 -1.63 13.60
C ALA A 392 3.08 -3.14 13.60
N GLY A 393 3.06 -3.74 14.79
CA GLY A 393 2.74 -5.15 15.02
C GLY A 393 1.24 -5.41 15.07
N GLU A 394 0.81 -6.62 14.69
CA GLU A 394 -0.61 -7.01 14.65
C GLU A 394 -1.33 -6.91 16.01
N SER A 395 -0.59 -6.93 17.12
CA SER A 395 -1.15 -6.81 18.48
C SER A 395 -1.59 -5.41 18.88
N GLY A 396 -1.29 -4.37 18.07
CA GLY A 396 -1.48 -2.97 18.44
C GLY A 396 -0.20 -2.28 18.91
N LYS A 397 0.87 -3.05 19.18
CA LYS A 397 2.17 -2.50 19.57
C LYS A 397 2.88 -1.88 18.36
N VAL A 398 3.40 -0.66 18.54
CA VAL A 398 4.23 0.02 17.54
C VAL A 398 5.61 0.29 18.15
N THR A 399 6.64 -0.30 17.56
CA THR A 399 8.03 -0.09 17.97
C THR A 399 8.69 0.92 17.05
N LEU A 400 9.31 1.94 17.61
CA LEU A 400 10.08 2.96 16.90
C LEU A 400 11.56 2.64 17.01
N LEU A 401 12.27 2.63 15.87
CA LEU A 401 13.72 2.44 15.82
C LEU A 401 14.41 3.69 15.27
N GLU A 402 15.68 3.87 15.68
CA GLU A 402 16.57 4.80 14.98
C GLU A 402 16.91 4.26 13.58
N PRO A 403 16.88 5.10 12.52
CA PRO A 403 17.28 4.69 11.18
C PRO A 403 18.81 4.68 11.06
N SER A 404 19.45 3.70 11.69
CA SER A 404 20.92 3.63 11.76
C SER A 404 21.45 2.22 11.47
N ALA A 405 22.74 2.16 11.17
CA ALA A 405 23.48 0.92 10.97
C ALA A 405 23.67 0.09 12.25
N ALA A 406 23.23 0.60 13.42
CA ALA A 406 23.15 -0.11 14.70
C ALA A 406 21.71 -0.19 15.16
N PHE A 407 21.33 -1.32 15.77
CA PHE A 407 19.98 -1.49 16.31
C PHE A 407 19.79 -0.67 17.58
N GLU A 408 18.77 0.20 17.56
CA GLU A 408 18.40 1.01 18.72
C GLU A 408 16.88 1.24 18.74
N ILE A 409 16.23 0.86 19.86
CA ILE A 409 14.81 1.14 20.09
C ILE A 409 14.67 2.56 20.65
N ALA A 410 14.02 3.43 19.90
CA ALA A 410 13.74 4.80 20.30
C ALA A 410 12.52 4.91 21.21
N ALA A 411 11.47 4.12 20.95
CA ALA A 411 10.26 4.07 21.76
C ALA A 411 9.43 2.81 21.48
N GLU A 412 8.54 2.48 22.41
CA GLU A 412 7.49 1.47 22.24
C GLU A 412 6.16 2.08 22.68
N ASN A 413 5.13 1.92 21.87
CA ASN A 413 3.80 2.46 22.08
C ASN A 413 2.75 1.39 21.75
N GLU A 414 1.52 1.57 22.19
CA GLU A 414 0.45 0.63 21.96
C GLU A 414 -0.89 1.35 21.77
N VAL A 415 -1.76 0.76 20.95
CA VAL A 415 -3.17 1.11 20.80
C VAL A 415 -4.01 -0.17 20.88
N ASP A 416 -5.26 -0.06 21.32
CA ASP A 416 -6.17 -1.18 21.36
C ASP A 416 -6.58 -1.64 19.96
N GLY A 417 -6.58 -2.94 19.75
CA GLY A 417 -7.05 -3.57 18.54
C GLY A 417 -5.93 -4.00 17.59
N LYS A 418 -6.33 -4.73 16.56
CA LYS A 418 -5.43 -5.38 15.61
C LYS A 418 -4.98 -4.40 14.53
N LEU A 419 -3.65 -4.20 14.39
CA LEU A 419 -3.05 -3.37 13.34
C LEU A 419 -2.66 -4.22 12.13
N MET A 420 -3.46 -4.14 11.07
CA MET A 420 -3.17 -4.79 9.78
C MET A 420 -2.79 -3.76 8.70
N ALA A 421 -3.34 -2.55 8.81
CA ALA A 421 -3.07 -1.43 7.92
C ALA A 421 -1.72 -0.78 8.24
N SER A 422 -1.02 -0.31 7.21
CA SER A 422 0.23 0.43 7.40
C SER A 422 -0.02 1.81 8.00
N PRO A 423 0.84 2.30 8.91
CA PRO A 423 0.76 3.64 9.48
C PRO A 423 0.85 4.72 8.41
N VAL A 424 0.27 5.87 8.71
CA VAL A 424 0.32 7.08 7.87
C VAL A 424 0.73 8.26 8.73
N VAL A 425 1.68 9.07 8.25
CA VAL A 425 2.05 10.32 8.92
C VAL A 425 1.90 11.48 7.96
N VAL A 426 1.10 12.46 8.34
CA VAL A 426 0.80 13.68 7.56
C VAL A 426 0.84 14.88 8.49
N ASP A 427 1.58 15.92 8.13
CA ASP A 427 1.72 17.16 8.91
C ASP A 427 2.10 16.93 10.38
N GLY A 428 2.94 15.93 10.64
CA GLY A 428 3.35 15.58 12.00
C GLY A 428 2.33 14.81 12.82
N ILE A 429 1.26 14.34 12.19
CA ILE A 429 0.16 13.59 12.80
C ILE A 429 0.23 12.14 12.34
N LEU A 430 0.22 11.21 13.27
CA LEU A 430 0.18 9.78 12.99
C LEU A 430 -1.27 9.31 12.97
N LEU A 431 -1.66 8.62 11.89
CA LEU A 431 -2.90 7.88 11.78
C LEU A 431 -2.62 6.38 11.88
N LEU A 432 -3.30 5.70 12.78
CA LEU A 432 -3.30 4.26 12.90
C LEU A 432 -4.71 3.72 12.69
N ARG A 433 -4.86 2.74 11.80
CA ARG A 433 -6.13 2.02 11.62
C ARG A 433 -6.01 0.63 12.25
N THR A 434 -6.83 0.39 13.25
CA THR A 434 -7.08 -0.96 13.77
C THR A 434 -8.27 -1.62 13.05
N GLU A 435 -8.58 -2.86 13.42
CA GLU A 435 -9.76 -3.56 12.91
C GLU A 435 -11.07 -2.80 13.21
N GLU A 436 -11.14 -2.09 14.35
CA GLU A 436 -12.35 -1.47 14.87
C GLU A 436 -12.37 0.06 14.82
N ALA A 437 -11.20 0.71 14.72
CA ALA A 437 -11.10 2.16 14.87
C ALA A 437 -9.97 2.79 14.04
N LEU A 438 -10.15 4.09 13.79
CA LEU A 438 -9.10 4.97 13.29
C LEU A 438 -8.67 5.90 14.42
N TYR A 439 -7.37 5.99 14.65
CA TYR A 439 -6.73 6.86 15.64
C TYR A 439 -6.04 8.02 14.96
N ARG A 440 -6.17 9.20 15.54
CA ARG A 440 -5.29 10.35 15.29
C ARG A 440 -4.42 10.60 16.51
N ILE A 441 -3.12 10.57 16.30
CA ILE A 441 -2.12 10.71 17.34
C ILE A 441 -1.27 11.93 17.02
N GLU A 442 -1.13 12.83 17.99
CA GLU A 442 -0.46 14.12 17.84
C GLU A 442 0.34 14.40 19.12
N GLN A 443 1.63 14.64 18.96
CA GLN A 443 2.48 15.00 20.10
C GLN A 443 2.58 16.51 20.19
N GLY A 444 2.22 17.05 21.35
CA GLY A 444 2.28 18.48 21.66
C GLY A 444 3.71 19.05 21.71
#